data_829ac8c2944241f9e135cd20e184c7ae
#
_entry.id   829ac8c2944241f9e135cd20e184c7ae
#
_cell.length_a   1.000
_cell.length_b   1.000
_cell.length_c   1.000
_cell.angle_alpha   90.00
_cell.angle_beta   90.00
_cell.angle_gamma   90.00
#
_symmetry.space_group_name_H-M   'P 1'
#
loop_
_entity.id
_entity.type
_entity.pdbx_description
1 polymer ?
#
loop_
_entity_poly.entity_id
_entity_poly.type
_entity_poly.pdbx_seq_one_letter_code
_entity_poly.pdbx_strand_id
1 'polypeptide(L)'
;MTIDEYIATHTSAEPPLLQKLDRDAHLHLMRPRMLSGHLQGRFLSMISHLMRPRRILEIGTYTGYASLCLAEGLTPDGLLHTLERDDEMEDFIRRYLEASDFGGKIRLHIG
;
A
#
# COMPACT_ATOMS: atom_id res chain seq x y z
N MET A 1 -26.72 -8.99 -9.53
CA MET A 1 -25.46 -8.30 -9.17
C MET A 1 -25.59 -7.69 -7.79
N THR A 2 -24.67 -8.00 -6.90
CA THR A 2 -24.62 -7.37 -5.58
C THR A 2 -23.91 -6.01 -5.67
N ILE A 3 -24.05 -5.22 -4.62
CA ILE A 3 -23.35 -3.93 -4.56
C ILE A 3 -21.84 -4.13 -4.56
N ASP A 4 -21.35 -5.19 -3.91
CA ASP A 4 -19.91 -5.50 -3.88
C ASP A 4 -19.41 -5.87 -5.28
N GLU A 5 -20.17 -6.64 -6.04
CA GLU A 5 -19.84 -6.97 -7.41
C GLU A 5 -19.81 -5.74 -8.30
N TYR A 6 -20.77 -4.84 -8.11
CA TYR A 6 -20.82 -3.58 -8.86
C TYR A 6 -19.58 -2.75 -8.58
N ILE A 7 -19.22 -2.59 -7.31
CA ILE A 7 -18.03 -1.80 -6.91
C ILE A 7 -16.77 -2.41 -7.52
N ALA A 8 -16.63 -3.74 -7.43
CA ALA A 8 -15.44 -4.42 -7.95
C ALA A 8 -15.30 -4.24 -9.47
N THR A 9 -16.43 -4.33 -10.22
CA THR A 9 -16.39 -4.20 -11.68
C THR A 9 -16.21 -2.77 -12.16
N HIS A 10 -16.50 -1.79 -11.30
CA HIS A 10 -16.37 -0.36 -11.62
C HIS A 10 -15.14 0.29 -10.96
N THR A 11 -14.28 -0.51 -10.36
CA THR A 11 -13.02 -0.06 -9.77
C THR A 11 -11.88 -0.47 -10.70
N SER A 12 -10.86 0.41 -10.82
CA SER A 12 -9.70 0.07 -11.61
C SER A 12 -9.02 -1.20 -11.10
N ALA A 13 -8.35 -1.92 -11.99
CA ALA A 13 -7.74 -3.20 -11.66
C ALA A 13 -6.64 -3.03 -10.60
N GLU A 14 -6.48 -4.07 -9.78
CA GLU A 14 -5.41 -4.12 -8.80
C GLU A 14 -4.07 -4.28 -9.53
N PRO A 15 -3.06 -3.41 -9.24
CA PRO A 15 -1.75 -3.58 -9.84
C PRO A 15 -1.14 -4.96 -9.53
N PRO A 16 -0.39 -5.55 -10.48
CA PRO A 16 0.15 -6.91 -10.30
C PRO A 16 0.99 -7.09 -9.03
N LEU A 17 1.81 -6.10 -8.68
CA LEU A 17 2.63 -6.18 -7.46
C LEU A 17 1.76 -6.26 -6.21
N LEU A 18 0.67 -5.49 -6.18
CA LEU A 18 -0.25 -5.51 -5.04
C LEU A 18 -1.03 -6.82 -4.97
N GLN A 19 -1.38 -7.42 -6.11
CA GLN A 19 -1.98 -8.75 -6.14
C GLN A 19 -1.05 -9.78 -5.51
N LYS A 20 0.23 -9.72 -5.85
CA LYS A 20 1.23 -10.62 -5.30
C LYS A 20 1.41 -10.41 -3.80
N LEU A 21 1.48 -9.16 -3.37
CA LEU A 21 1.60 -8.80 -1.96
C LEU A 21 0.41 -9.33 -1.16
N ASP A 22 -0.80 -9.12 -1.67
CA ASP A 22 -2.03 -9.60 -1.03
C ASP A 22 -2.00 -11.12 -0.87
N ARG A 23 -1.62 -11.83 -1.92
CA ARG A 23 -1.53 -13.30 -1.90
C ARG A 23 -0.50 -13.76 -0.87
N ASP A 24 0.69 -13.16 -0.87
CA ASP A 24 1.74 -13.53 0.09
C ASP A 24 1.28 -13.25 1.53
N ALA A 25 0.60 -12.14 1.76
CA ALA A 25 0.11 -11.80 3.09
C ALA A 25 -0.89 -12.84 3.60
N HIS A 26 -1.81 -13.29 2.75
CA HIS A 26 -2.79 -14.30 3.14
C HIS A 26 -2.17 -15.68 3.34
N LEU A 27 -1.10 -15.99 2.63
CA LEU A 27 -0.44 -17.30 2.74
C LEU A 27 0.51 -17.38 3.94
N HIS A 28 1.15 -16.28 4.32
CA HIS A 28 2.28 -16.33 5.25
C HIS A 28 2.15 -15.47 6.51
N LEU A 29 1.16 -14.58 6.58
CA LEU A 29 1.01 -13.68 7.72
C LEU A 29 -0.14 -14.10 8.61
N MET A 30 -0.01 -13.81 9.91
CA MET A 30 -1.00 -14.23 10.90
C MET A 30 -2.27 -13.40 10.87
N ARG A 31 -2.20 -12.15 10.39
CA ARG A 31 -3.34 -11.21 10.42
C ARG A 31 -3.59 -10.55 9.07
N PRO A 32 -3.86 -11.32 8.01
CA PRO A 32 -4.06 -10.73 6.69
C PRO A 32 -5.27 -9.79 6.61
N ARG A 33 -6.20 -9.87 7.59
CA ARG A 33 -7.35 -8.97 7.66
C ARG A 33 -6.97 -7.51 7.89
N MET A 34 -5.77 -7.26 8.41
CA MET A 34 -5.26 -5.90 8.61
C MET A 34 -4.80 -5.26 7.30
N LEU A 35 -4.74 -6.05 6.24
CA LEU A 35 -4.39 -5.56 4.91
C LEU A 35 -5.50 -4.65 4.39
N SER A 36 -5.11 -3.53 3.79
CA SER A 36 -6.07 -2.57 3.23
C SER A 36 -6.90 -3.17 2.11
N GLY A 37 -6.27 -3.93 1.21
CA GLY A 37 -6.96 -4.59 0.11
C GLY A 37 -7.22 -3.71 -1.09
N HIS A 38 -7.79 -4.32 -2.14
CA HIS A 38 -7.90 -3.70 -3.46
C HIS A 38 -8.77 -2.44 -3.45
N LEU A 39 -9.98 -2.54 -2.91
CA LEU A 39 -10.92 -1.41 -2.99
C LEU A 39 -10.44 -0.23 -2.13
N GLN A 40 -10.03 -0.50 -0.90
CA GLN A 40 -9.50 0.55 -0.03
C GLN A 40 -8.23 1.14 -0.62
N GLY A 41 -7.36 0.31 -1.19
CA GLY A 41 -6.13 0.77 -1.81
C GLY A 41 -6.37 1.69 -3.00
N ARG A 42 -7.33 1.33 -3.87
CA ARG A 42 -7.68 2.21 -4.99
C ARG A 42 -8.30 3.52 -4.53
N PHE A 43 -9.06 3.49 -3.44
CA PHE A 43 -9.60 4.70 -2.83
C PHE A 43 -8.48 5.60 -2.28
N LEU A 44 -7.52 5.02 -1.56
CA LEU A 44 -6.36 5.78 -1.06
C LEU A 44 -5.54 6.38 -2.20
N SER A 45 -5.33 5.61 -3.26
CA SER A 45 -4.62 6.08 -4.44
C SER A 45 -5.35 7.25 -5.09
N MET A 46 -6.67 7.17 -5.20
CA MET A 46 -7.49 8.25 -5.75
C MET A 46 -7.34 9.54 -4.95
N ILE A 47 -7.43 9.45 -3.62
CA ILE A 47 -7.26 10.60 -2.75
C ILE A 47 -5.86 11.19 -2.92
N SER A 48 -4.85 10.34 -2.95
CA SER A 48 -3.47 10.78 -3.15
C SER A 48 -3.30 11.52 -4.49
N HIS A 49 -3.88 10.99 -5.56
CA HIS A 49 -3.83 11.66 -6.87
C HIS A 49 -4.55 13.02 -6.85
N LEU A 50 -5.67 13.11 -6.12
CA LEU A 50 -6.40 14.39 -6.01
C LEU A 50 -5.60 15.43 -5.26
N MET A 51 -4.90 15.03 -4.21
CA MET A 51 -4.15 15.94 -3.36
C MET A 51 -2.76 16.27 -3.89
N ARG A 52 -2.15 15.38 -4.67
CA ARG A 52 -0.78 15.51 -5.17
C ARG A 52 0.18 15.89 -4.05
N PRO A 53 0.30 15.07 -2.99
CA PRO A 53 1.10 15.45 -1.82
C PRO A 53 2.60 15.38 -2.10
N ARG A 54 3.35 16.25 -1.43
CA ARG A 54 4.81 16.17 -1.39
C ARG A 54 5.31 15.37 -0.19
N ARG A 55 4.50 15.30 0.85
CA ARG A 55 4.86 14.58 2.08
C ARG A 55 3.65 13.81 2.57
N ILE A 56 3.87 12.55 2.87
CA ILE A 56 2.86 11.69 3.49
C ILE A 56 3.47 11.07 4.73
N LEU A 57 2.72 11.06 5.82
CA LEU A 57 3.06 10.31 7.01
C LEU A 57 2.01 9.23 7.21
N GLU A 58 2.45 7.99 7.26
CA GLU A 58 1.59 6.84 7.54
C GLU A 58 2.02 6.20 8.85
N ILE A 59 1.06 5.99 9.74
CA ILE A 59 1.30 5.29 11.00
C ILE A 59 0.69 3.90 10.90
N GLY A 60 1.54 2.88 10.97
CA GLY A 60 1.13 1.50 10.78
C GLY A 60 1.30 1.04 9.33
N THR A 61 2.51 0.60 9.00
CA THR A 61 2.83 0.13 7.63
C THR A 61 2.18 -1.21 7.34
N TYR A 62 2.21 -2.10 8.29
CA TYR A 62 1.87 -3.51 8.22
C TYR A 62 2.62 -4.21 7.07
N THR A 63 2.01 -4.30 5.88
CA THR A 63 2.64 -4.97 4.72
C THR A 63 3.26 -4.02 3.72
N GLY A 64 2.89 -2.74 3.78
CA GLY A 64 3.24 -1.75 2.78
C GLY A 64 2.20 -1.57 1.68
N TYR A 65 1.09 -2.31 1.73
CA TYR A 65 0.04 -2.23 0.71
C TYR A 65 -0.50 -0.80 0.59
N ALA A 66 -0.95 -0.23 1.71
CA ALA A 66 -1.48 1.14 1.71
C ALA A 66 -0.39 2.16 1.38
N SER A 67 0.85 1.93 1.85
CA SER A 67 1.98 2.80 1.52
C SER A 67 2.17 2.92 0.01
N LEU A 68 2.15 1.78 -0.69
CA LEU A 68 2.32 1.76 -2.14
C LEU A 68 1.17 2.46 -2.86
N CYS A 69 -0.06 2.29 -2.37
CA CYS A 69 -1.22 2.97 -2.95
C CYS A 69 -1.12 4.49 -2.77
N LEU A 70 -0.75 4.94 -1.57
CA LEU A 70 -0.60 6.36 -1.28
C LEU A 70 0.55 6.99 -2.08
N ALA A 71 1.61 6.24 -2.31
CA ALA A 71 2.77 6.73 -3.05
C ALA A 71 2.45 7.04 -4.51
N GLU A 72 1.41 6.42 -5.08
CA GLU A 72 1.05 6.61 -6.48
C GLU A 72 0.73 8.07 -6.81
N GLY A 73 0.22 8.84 -5.86
CA GLY A 73 -0.13 10.24 -6.08
C GLY A 73 0.95 11.25 -5.70
N LEU A 74 2.09 10.80 -5.17
CA LEU A 74 3.17 11.71 -4.78
C LEU A 74 3.65 12.55 -5.95
N THR A 75 4.05 13.81 -5.64
CA THR A 75 4.76 14.62 -6.63
C THR A 75 6.11 13.96 -6.95
N PRO A 76 6.77 14.34 -8.08
CA PRO A 76 8.04 13.73 -8.46
C PRO A 76 9.11 13.79 -7.37
N ASP A 77 9.12 14.86 -6.57
CA ASP A 77 10.06 15.04 -5.45
C ASP A 77 9.46 14.65 -4.11
N GLY A 78 8.30 14.01 -4.11
CA GLY A 78 7.59 13.65 -2.90
C GLY A 78 8.20 12.50 -2.14
N LEU A 79 7.93 12.46 -0.83
CA LEU A 79 8.36 11.39 0.06
C LEU A 79 7.20 10.94 0.94
N LEU A 80 7.14 9.64 1.16
CA LEU A 80 6.22 9.03 2.11
C LEU A 80 7.06 8.43 3.24
N HIS A 81 6.75 8.84 4.48
CA HIS A 81 7.32 8.22 5.67
C HIS A 81 6.29 7.31 6.29
N THR A 82 6.66 6.07 6.53
CA THR A 82 5.76 5.10 7.13
C THR A 82 6.42 4.48 8.36
N LEU A 83 5.64 4.32 9.42
CA LEU A 83 6.11 3.85 10.71
C LEU A 83 5.55 2.48 11.00
N GLU A 84 6.42 1.53 11.37
CA GLU A 84 6.02 0.19 11.74
C GLU A 84 6.65 -0.18 13.07
N ARG A 85 5.83 -0.64 13.99
CA ARG A 85 6.26 -1.06 15.33
C ARG A 85 6.85 -2.47 15.33
N ASP A 86 6.33 -3.35 14.49
CA ASP A 86 6.70 -4.76 14.47
C ASP A 86 7.91 -4.99 13.57
N ASP A 87 9.08 -5.19 14.17
CA ASP A 87 10.32 -5.39 13.44
C ASP A 87 10.34 -6.72 12.66
N GLU A 88 9.48 -7.67 13.01
CA GLU A 88 9.38 -8.92 12.26
C GLU A 88 8.79 -8.71 10.87
N MET A 89 8.10 -7.60 10.64
CA MET A 89 7.53 -7.26 9.34
C MET A 89 8.54 -6.60 8.39
N GLU A 90 9.69 -6.20 8.88
CA GLU A 90 10.62 -5.38 8.10
C GLU A 90 11.01 -6.01 6.77
N ASP A 91 11.43 -7.28 6.79
CA ASP A 91 11.89 -7.96 5.57
C ASP A 91 10.77 -8.08 4.54
N PHE A 92 9.55 -8.41 4.99
CA PHE A 92 8.39 -8.50 4.12
C PHE A 92 8.11 -7.16 3.46
N ILE A 93 8.04 -6.10 4.27
CA ILE A 93 7.75 -4.75 3.77
C ILE A 93 8.81 -4.32 2.77
N ARG A 94 10.09 -4.43 3.13
CA ARG A 94 11.17 -3.96 2.25
C ARG A 94 11.19 -4.69 0.92
N ARG A 95 10.87 -5.99 0.92
CA ARG A 95 10.82 -6.76 -0.32
C ARG A 95 9.86 -6.14 -1.32
N TYR A 96 8.67 -5.75 -0.86
CA TYR A 96 7.66 -5.18 -1.74
C TYR A 96 7.93 -3.72 -2.08
N LEU A 97 8.46 -2.94 -1.14
CA LEU A 97 8.86 -1.57 -1.45
C LEU A 97 9.95 -1.53 -2.51
N GLU A 98 10.94 -2.39 -2.39
CA GLU A 98 12.06 -2.46 -3.34
C GLU A 98 11.62 -2.96 -4.72
N ALA A 99 10.63 -3.85 -4.76
CA ALA A 99 10.09 -4.35 -6.03
C ALA A 99 9.19 -3.34 -6.73
N SER A 100 8.76 -2.29 -6.04
CA SER A 100 7.85 -1.28 -6.58
C SER A 100 8.62 -0.16 -7.29
N ASP A 101 7.87 0.63 -8.06
CA ASP A 101 8.40 1.83 -8.69
C ASP A 101 8.62 2.98 -7.70
N PHE A 102 8.21 2.80 -6.43
CA PHE A 102 8.20 3.86 -5.42
C PHE A 102 9.22 3.65 -4.31
N GLY A 103 10.09 2.64 -4.43
CA GLY A 103 11.05 2.32 -3.37
C GLY A 103 11.93 3.50 -2.97
N GLY A 104 12.31 4.34 -3.92
CA GLY A 104 13.11 5.53 -3.66
C GLY A 104 12.36 6.67 -2.99
N LYS A 105 11.01 6.59 -2.93
CA LYS A 105 10.16 7.65 -2.38
C LYS A 105 9.55 7.27 -1.03
N ILE A 106 9.76 6.05 -0.57
CA ILE A 106 9.19 5.58 0.69
C ILE A 106 10.29 5.35 1.69
N ARG A 107 10.15 5.92 2.88
CA ARG A 107 11.08 5.77 4.00
C ARG A 107 10.39 4.99 5.10
N LEU A 108 10.84 3.76 5.32
CA LEU A 108 10.31 2.89 6.35
C LEU A 108 11.08 3.13 7.65
N HIS A 109 10.35 3.36 8.72
CA HIS A 109 10.89 3.54 10.07
C HIS A 109 10.35 2.42 10.96
N ILE A 110 11.26 1.63 11.51
CA ILE A 110 10.93 0.52 12.41
C ILE A 110 11.22 0.94 13.84
N GLY A 111 10.28 0.67 14.74
CA GLY A 111 10.51 0.97 16.15
C GLY A 111 9.39 1.65 16.94
#